data_74307df6aacca84304ea2d89bcd7dc9d
#
_entry.id   74307df6aacca84304ea2d89bcd7dc9d
#
_cell.length_a   1.000
_cell.length_b   1.000
_cell.length_c   1.000
_cell.angle_alpha   90.00
_cell.angle_beta   90.00
_cell.angle_gamma   90.00
#
_symmetry.space_group_name_H-M   'P 1'
#
loop_
_entity.id
_entity.type
_entity.pdbx_description
1 polymer ?
#
loop_
_entity_poly.entity_id
_entity_poly.type
_entity_poly.pdbx_seq_one_letter_code
_entity_poly.pdbx_strand_id
1 'polypeptide(L)'
;MKTRVTAAIAIPQTSLHGPLSITHIRDFLARAETLGYESAWVVDRTLGAIYALEAVELLTYAAAVTTRMRLGAAVLLTALHSPVHMAKRLATLDALSGGRLIVGVGLGAAVMNCYGGFSGGGRYFRIFPLSPQ
;
A
#
# COMPACT_ATOMS: atom_id res chain seq x y z
N MET A 1 22.25 13.66 -19.54
CA MET A 1 21.38 13.52 -18.37
C MET A 1 21.33 12.03 -17.99
N LYS A 2 21.92 11.63 -16.86
CA LYS A 2 21.84 10.21 -16.42
C LYS A 2 20.42 9.98 -15.90
N THR A 3 19.66 9.16 -16.58
CA THR A 3 18.36 8.70 -16.08
C THR A 3 18.60 7.87 -14.82
N ARG A 4 18.18 8.36 -13.67
CA ARG A 4 18.24 7.62 -12.41
C ARG A 4 17.09 6.60 -12.42
N VAL A 5 17.43 5.33 -12.42
CA VAL A 5 16.45 4.25 -12.26
C VAL A 5 16.07 4.21 -10.79
N THR A 6 14.78 4.33 -10.52
CA THR A 6 14.21 4.20 -9.17
C THR A 6 13.64 2.81 -8.99
N ALA A 7 13.90 2.18 -7.84
CA ALA A 7 13.43 0.83 -7.54
C ALA A 7 12.35 0.88 -6.45
N ALA A 8 11.27 0.14 -6.68
CA ALA A 8 10.18 -0.08 -5.75
C ALA A 8 10.13 -1.53 -5.31
N ILE A 9 9.61 -1.82 -4.12
CA ILE A 9 9.47 -3.17 -3.59
C ILE A 9 8.09 -3.39 -2.99
N ALA A 10 7.53 -4.59 -3.14
CA ALA A 10 6.29 -4.96 -2.45
C ALA A 10 6.60 -5.38 -1.02
N ILE A 11 5.83 -4.88 -0.06
CA ILE A 11 5.92 -5.31 1.34
C ILE A 11 5.35 -6.73 1.45
N PRO A 12 5.98 -7.65 2.20
CA PRO A 12 5.40 -8.95 2.51
C PRO A 12 4.07 -8.78 3.23
N GLN A 13 2.97 -8.92 2.51
CA GLN A 13 1.62 -8.62 2.99
C GLN A 13 0.75 -9.86 3.12
N THR A 14 1.05 -10.91 2.36
CA THR A 14 0.21 -12.10 2.24
C THR A 14 0.95 -13.35 2.66
N SER A 15 0.20 -14.34 3.20
CA SER A 15 0.73 -15.66 3.55
C SER A 15 -0.27 -16.75 3.22
N LEU A 16 0.24 -17.87 2.72
CA LEU A 16 -0.53 -19.10 2.48
C LEU A 16 -0.62 -19.99 3.73
N HIS A 17 0.25 -19.76 4.72
CA HIS A 17 0.47 -20.69 5.84
C HIS A 17 0.19 -20.06 7.22
N GLY A 18 -0.63 -19.02 7.28
CA GLY A 18 -1.02 -18.37 8.53
C GLY A 18 -0.42 -16.99 8.75
N PRO A 19 -0.38 -16.49 10.00
CA PRO A 19 0.00 -15.11 10.29
C PRO A 19 1.42 -14.78 9.86
N LEU A 20 1.61 -13.57 9.34
CA LEU A 20 2.91 -13.02 8.99
C LEU A 20 3.70 -12.61 10.24
N SER A 21 5.00 -12.87 10.25
CA SER A 21 5.89 -12.40 11.30
C SER A 21 6.14 -10.90 11.17
N ILE A 22 5.76 -10.13 12.19
CA ILE A 22 6.00 -8.68 12.23
C ILE A 22 7.50 -8.36 12.27
N THR A 23 8.30 -9.19 12.91
CA THR A 23 9.77 -9.07 12.91
C THR A 23 10.33 -9.22 11.49
N HIS A 24 9.83 -10.19 10.74
CA HIS A 24 10.24 -10.39 9.36
C HIS A 24 9.90 -9.17 8.48
N ILE A 25 8.71 -8.59 8.63
CA ILE A 25 8.31 -7.39 7.88
C ILE A 25 9.23 -6.21 8.24
N ARG A 26 9.52 -6.00 9.51
CA ARG A 26 10.43 -4.95 9.98
C ARG A 26 11.82 -5.10 9.37
N ASP A 27 12.39 -6.30 9.47
CA ASP A 27 13.76 -6.56 9.01
C ASP A 27 13.85 -6.46 7.47
N PHE A 28 12.80 -6.90 6.76
CA PHE A 28 12.65 -6.72 5.33
C PHE A 28 12.67 -5.23 4.93
N LEU A 29 11.86 -4.39 5.59
CA LEU A 29 11.78 -2.95 5.30
C LEU A 29 13.10 -2.24 5.61
N ALA A 30 13.74 -2.55 6.74
CA ALA A 30 15.04 -1.98 7.11
C ALA A 30 16.12 -2.34 6.08
N ARG A 31 16.13 -3.60 5.62
CA ARG A 31 17.06 -4.04 4.58
C ARG A 31 16.77 -3.39 3.23
N ALA A 32 15.50 -3.29 2.83
CA ALA A 32 15.12 -2.62 1.59
C ALA A 32 15.55 -1.15 1.59
N GLU A 33 15.37 -0.44 2.69
CA GLU A 33 15.79 0.95 2.84
C GLU A 33 17.33 1.09 2.79
N THR A 34 18.06 0.15 3.38
CA THR A 34 19.53 0.09 3.32
C THR A 34 20.03 -0.18 1.90
N LEU A 35 19.34 -1.03 1.14
CA LEU A 35 19.67 -1.34 -0.26
C LEU A 35 19.29 -0.22 -1.25
N GLY A 36 18.63 0.85 -0.78
CA GLY A 36 18.33 2.02 -1.59
C GLY A 36 17.02 1.92 -2.38
N TYR A 37 16.11 1.02 -2.01
CA TYR A 37 14.75 1.08 -2.57
C TYR A 37 14.10 2.40 -2.18
N GLU A 38 13.48 3.06 -3.15
CA GLU A 38 12.87 4.39 -2.94
C GLU A 38 11.45 4.32 -2.40
N SER A 39 10.76 3.22 -2.67
CA SER A 39 9.37 3.06 -2.24
C SER A 39 9.01 1.61 -1.92
N ALA A 40 8.12 1.44 -0.94
CA ALA A 40 7.52 0.17 -0.57
C ALA A 40 6.00 0.22 -0.79
N TRP A 41 5.43 -0.86 -1.32
CA TRP A 41 4.07 -0.89 -1.84
C TRP A 41 3.26 -2.02 -1.26
N VAL A 42 1.97 -1.76 -1.04
CA VAL A 42 0.96 -2.75 -0.67
C VAL A 42 -0.18 -2.77 -1.67
N VAL A 43 -0.99 -3.82 -1.61
CA VAL A 43 -2.27 -3.92 -2.32
C VAL A 43 -3.41 -4.02 -1.30
N ASP A 44 -4.54 -3.40 -1.57
CA ASP A 44 -5.73 -3.59 -0.74
C ASP A 44 -6.39 -4.93 -1.11
N ARG A 45 -6.50 -5.81 -0.11
CA ARG A 45 -7.15 -7.12 -0.21
C ARG A 45 -8.10 -7.29 0.96
N THR A 46 -9.34 -6.97 0.75
CA THR A 46 -10.35 -7.00 1.83
C THR A 46 -10.93 -8.41 2.03
N LEU A 47 -11.05 -9.20 0.97
CA LEU A 47 -11.64 -10.54 1.00
C LEU A 47 -10.79 -11.53 0.20
N GLY A 48 -10.76 -12.77 0.63
CA GLY A 48 -10.09 -13.86 -0.08
C GLY A 48 -9.69 -15.02 0.83
N ALA A 49 -9.27 -16.13 0.23
CA ALA A 49 -8.82 -17.34 0.94
C ALA A 49 -7.39 -17.23 1.49
N ILE A 50 -6.67 -16.18 1.15
CA ILE A 50 -5.27 -15.97 1.55
C ILE A 50 -5.24 -14.98 2.71
N TYR A 51 -4.53 -15.33 3.79
CA TYR A 51 -4.27 -14.38 4.88
C TYR A 51 -3.54 -13.15 4.33
N ALA A 52 -4.09 -11.98 4.57
CA ALA A 52 -3.48 -10.72 4.16
C ALA A 52 -3.62 -9.68 5.28
N LEU A 53 -2.57 -8.93 5.53
CA LEU A 53 -2.64 -7.75 6.39
C LEU A 53 -3.36 -6.63 5.65
N GLU A 54 -4.10 -5.83 6.40
CA GLU A 54 -4.80 -4.67 5.84
C GLU A 54 -3.82 -3.60 5.38
N ALA A 55 -4.13 -2.95 4.26
CA ALA A 55 -3.18 -2.10 3.54
C ALA A 55 -2.76 -0.86 4.33
N VAL A 56 -3.72 -0.11 4.88
CA VAL A 56 -3.42 1.16 5.56
C VAL A 56 -2.72 0.92 6.91
N GLU A 57 -3.11 -0.13 7.63
CA GLU A 57 -2.46 -0.52 8.89
C GLU A 57 -1.02 -0.98 8.64
N LEU A 58 -0.77 -1.76 7.58
CA LEU A 58 0.57 -2.20 7.23
C LEU A 58 1.46 -1.03 6.80
N LEU A 59 0.92 -0.07 6.02
CA LEU A 59 1.64 1.15 5.67
C LEU A 59 1.92 2.03 6.89
N THR A 60 0.99 2.08 7.87
CA THR A 60 1.20 2.81 9.12
C THR A 60 2.34 2.20 9.93
N TYR A 61 2.37 0.86 10.01
CA TYR A 61 3.51 0.16 10.61
C TYR A 61 4.82 0.44 9.86
N ALA A 62 4.79 0.36 8.53
CA ALA A 62 5.97 0.66 7.71
C ALA A 62 6.47 2.11 7.90
N ALA A 63 5.56 3.08 8.09
CA ALA A 63 5.91 4.46 8.40
C ALA A 63 6.70 4.60 9.70
N ALA A 64 6.36 3.79 10.70
CA ALA A 64 7.03 3.80 11.99
C ALA A 64 8.43 3.16 11.99
N VAL A 65 8.69 2.23 11.05
CA VAL A 65 9.95 1.47 11.01
C VAL A 65 10.88 1.87 9.85
N THR A 66 10.48 2.85 9.03
CA THR A 66 11.27 3.40 7.94
C THR A 66 11.42 4.92 8.08
N THR A 67 12.47 5.49 7.48
CA THR A 67 12.78 6.92 7.62
C THR A 67 12.71 7.70 6.32
N ARG A 68 13.05 7.09 5.18
CA ARG A 68 13.19 7.75 3.88
C ARG A 68 12.24 7.21 2.81
N MET A 69 11.95 5.92 2.92
CA MET A 69 11.20 5.19 1.90
C MET A 69 9.79 5.76 1.76
N ARG A 70 9.38 6.02 0.53
CA ARG A 70 7.98 6.37 0.23
C ARG A 70 7.10 5.14 0.39
N LEU A 71 5.88 5.34 0.84
CA LEU A 71 4.94 4.28 1.18
C LEU A 71 3.73 4.36 0.27
N GLY A 72 3.46 3.31 -0.47
CA GLY A 72 2.44 3.35 -1.51
C GLY A 72 1.38 2.25 -1.40
N ALA A 73 0.17 2.57 -1.80
CA ALA A 73 -0.88 1.60 -2.08
C ALA A 73 -1.18 1.56 -3.58
N ALA A 74 -1.17 0.35 -4.15
CA ALA A 74 -1.50 0.16 -5.55
C ALA A 74 -2.39 -1.08 -5.74
N VAL A 75 -3.67 -0.91 -5.59
CA VAL A 75 -4.45 0.29 -5.29
C VAL A 75 -5.29 0.07 -4.03
N LEU A 76 -5.79 1.16 -3.40
CA LEU A 76 -6.84 1.06 -2.39
C LEU A 76 -8.21 0.90 -3.07
N LEU A 77 -9.02 -0.02 -2.55
CA LEU A 77 -10.35 -0.34 -3.07
C LEU A 77 -11.40 0.62 -2.50
N THR A 78 -11.43 1.84 -2.99
CA THR A 78 -12.25 2.92 -2.42
C THR A 78 -13.73 2.61 -2.34
N ALA A 79 -14.25 1.74 -3.19
CA ALA A 79 -15.65 1.30 -3.16
C ALA A 79 -16.01 0.50 -1.89
N LEU A 80 -15.03 -0.06 -1.18
CA LEU A 80 -15.24 -0.87 0.03
C LEU A 80 -15.11 -0.08 1.33
N HIS A 81 -14.72 1.17 1.25
CA HIS A 81 -14.45 2.01 2.41
C HIS A 81 -15.41 3.20 2.50
N SER A 82 -15.77 3.58 3.73
CA SER A 82 -16.44 4.87 3.95
C SER A 82 -15.49 6.01 3.55
N PRO A 83 -15.91 6.93 2.66
CA PRO A 83 -15.04 8.00 2.17
C PRO A 83 -14.47 8.88 3.29
N VAL A 84 -15.27 9.19 4.30
CA VAL A 84 -14.86 10.04 5.43
C VAL A 84 -13.80 9.33 6.28
N HIS A 85 -14.02 8.05 6.59
CA HIS A 85 -13.05 7.27 7.37
C HIS A 85 -11.76 7.05 6.58
N MET A 86 -11.85 6.75 5.28
CA MET A 86 -10.68 6.58 4.43
C MET A 86 -9.86 7.88 4.37
N ALA A 87 -10.49 9.02 4.13
CA ALA A 87 -9.82 10.31 4.13
C ALA A 87 -9.10 10.59 5.46
N LYS A 88 -9.77 10.31 6.59
CA LYS A 88 -9.19 10.48 7.92
C LYS A 88 -7.97 9.57 8.15
N ARG A 89 -8.07 8.31 7.78
CA ARG A 89 -6.96 7.32 7.91
C ARG A 89 -5.76 7.74 7.07
N LEU A 90 -5.97 8.11 5.80
CA LEU A 90 -4.91 8.52 4.89
C LEU A 90 -4.24 9.82 5.33
N ALA A 91 -4.99 10.82 5.80
CA ALA A 91 -4.43 12.05 6.34
C ALA A 91 -3.60 11.78 7.60
N THR A 92 -4.03 10.85 8.46
CA THR A 92 -3.27 10.43 9.65
C THR A 92 -1.98 9.73 9.25
N LEU A 93 -2.05 8.79 8.31
CA LEU A 93 -0.87 8.07 7.81
C LEU A 93 0.12 9.02 7.12
N ASP A 94 -0.36 9.97 6.32
CA ASP A 94 0.51 10.96 5.68
C ASP A 94 1.26 11.79 6.72
N ALA A 95 0.57 12.27 7.75
CA ALA A 95 1.19 13.00 8.86
C ALA A 95 2.21 12.14 9.63
N LEU A 96 1.88 10.88 9.97
CA LEU A 96 2.78 9.96 10.68
C LEU A 96 4.00 9.57 9.85
N SER A 97 3.86 9.50 8.54
CA SER A 97 4.97 9.20 7.64
C SER A 97 5.82 10.42 7.29
N GLY A 98 5.43 11.63 7.70
CA GLY A 98 6.11 12.86 7.32
C GLY A 98 5.97 13.18 5.83
N GLY A 99 4.78 12.97 5.25
CA GLY A 99 4.49 13.27 3.85
C GLY A 99 5.05 12.25 2.84
N ARG A 100 5.37 11.02 3.27
CA ARG A 100 5.93 9.96 2.41
C ARG A 100 4.87 9.10 1.72
N LEU A 101 3.57 9.37 1.94
CA LEU A 101 2.48 8.55 1.41
C LEU A 101 2.24 8.79 -0.09
N ILE A 102 1.99 7.69 -0.82
CA ILE A 102 1.50 7.70 -2.19
C ILE A 102 0.23 6.84 -2.25
N VAL A 103 -0.86 7.42 -2.73
CA VAL A 103 -2.14 6.72 -2.80
C VAL A 103 -2.56 6.49 -4.23
N GLY A 104 -2.59 5.21 -4.63
CA GLY A 104 -3.30 4.77 -5.81
C GLY A 104 -4.68 4.27 -5.42
N VAL A 105 -5.70 4.70 -6.12
CA VAL A 105 -7.09 4.30 -5.88
C VAL A 105 -7.67 3.56 -7.08
N GLY A 106 -8.55 2.62 -6.82
CA GLY A 106 -9.17 1.83 -7.88
C GLY A 106 -10.35 1.00 -7.37
N LEU A 107 -11.04 0.35 -8.30
CA LEU A 107 -12.15 -0.56 -7.98
C LEU A 107 -11.67 -1.99 -7.64
N GLY A 108 -10.43 -2.35 -8.06
CA GLY A 108 -9.87 -3.69 -7.88
C GLY A 108 -10.54 -4.77 -8.71
N ALA A 109 -9.76 -5.75 -9.16
CA ALA A 109 -10.31 -6.89 -9.92
C ALA A 109 -11.10 -7.87 -9.04
N ALA A 110 -10.72 -8.01 -7.76
CA ALA A 110 -11.33 -8.98 -6.85
C ALA A 110 -12.73 -8.58 -6.36
N VAL A 111 -13.02 -7.29 -6.22
CA VAL A 111 -14.37 -6.80 -5.86
C VAL A 111 -15.38 -7.16 -6.92
N MET A 112 -14.97 -7.17 -8.17
CA MET A 112 -15.84 -7.53 -9.30
C MET A 112 -16.20 -9.01 -9.31
N ASN A 113 -15.35 -9.89 -8.79
CA ASN A 113 -15.65 -11.32 -8.69
C ASN A 113 -16.61 -11.67 -7.53
N CYS A 114 -16.65 -10.86 -6.47
CA CYS A 114 -17.56 -11.07 -5.34
C CYS A 114 -19.00 -10.64 -5.63
N TYR A 115 -19.22 -9.72 -6.57
CA TYR A 115 -20.52 -9.18 -6.93
C TYR A 115 -21.10 -9.72 -8.25
N GLY A 116 -20.55 -10.81 -8.80
CA GLY A 116 -21.13 -11.49 -9.96
C GLY A 116 -21.11 -10.65 -11.25
N GLY A 117 -20.00 -10.71 -11.95
CA GLY A 117 -19.96 -10.47 -13.39
C GLY A 117 -19.92 -9.02 -13.86
N PHE A 118 -18.77 -8.42 -13.77
CA PHE A 118 -18.39 -7.32 -14.67
C PHE A 118 -16.98 -7.58 -15.20
N SER A 119 -16.89 -8.10 -16.41
CA SER A 119 -15.65 -8.12 -17.18
C SER A 119 -15.42 -6.74 -17.80
N GLY A 120 -14.93 -5.81 -17.00
CA GLY A 120 -14.60 -4.46 -17.45
C GLY A 120 -13.24 -4.06 -16.92
N GLY A 121 -12.32 -3.72 -17.84
CA GLY A 121 -10.96 -3.34 -17.51
C GLY A 121 -10.88 -2.28 -16.42
N GLY A 122 -10.06 -2.57 -15.40
CA GLY A 122 -9.85 -1.68 -14.27
C GLY A 122 -9.42 -0.30 -14.75
N ARG A 123 -10.20 0.71 -14.42
CA ARG A 123 -9.77 2.10 -14.59
C ARG A 123 -8.85 2.44 -13.43
N TYR A 124 -7.58 2.56 -13.71
CA TYR A 124 -6.59 3.03 -12.76
C TYR A 124 -6.71 4.55 -12.64
N PHE A 125 -6.98 5.05 -11.45
CA PHE A 125 -6.99 6.47 -11.18
C PHE A 125 -5.69 6.90 -10.50
N ARG A 126 -5.26 8.07 -10.89
CA ARG A 126 -4.03 8.81 -10.64
C ARG A 126 -3.46 8.67 -9.21
N ILE A 127 -2.15 8.47 -9.13
CA ILE A 127 -1.36 8.55 -7.90
C ILE A 127 -1.13 10.03 -7.57
N PHE A 128 -1.56 10.46 -6.37
CA PHE A 128 -1.30 11.80 -5.88
C PHE A 128 -0.38 11.75 -4.66
N PRO A 129 0.69 12.54 -4.60
CA PRO A 129 1.26 12.91 -3.32
C PRO A 129 0.25 13.80 -2.58
N LEU A 130 0.01 13.51 -1.30
CA LEU A 130 -0.97 14.26 -0.49
C LEU A 130 -0.39 15.56 0.09
N SER A 131 0.93 15.72 0.04
CA SER A 131 1.61 16.96 0.47
C SER A 131 2.43 17.56 -0.68
N PRO A 132 2.47 18.90 -0.82
CA PRO A 132 3.46 19.55 -1.68
C PRO A 132 4.86 19.32 -1.10
N GLN A 133 5.78 18.93 -1.95
CA GLN A 133 7.20 18.84 -1.62
C GLN A 133 7.83 20.20 -1.64
#